data_356f9d38db195ce7986c258880fb3383
#
_entry.id   356f9d38db195ce7986c258880fb3383
#
_cell.length_a   1.000
_cell.length_b   1.000
_cell.length_c   1.000
_cell.angle_alpha   90.00
_cell.angle_beta   90.00
_cell.angle_gamma   90.00
#
_symmetry.space_group_name_H-M   'P 1'
#
loop_
_entity.id
_entity.type
_entity.pdbx_description
1 polymer ?
#
loop_
_entity_poly.entity_id
_entity_poly.type
_entity_poly.pdbx_seq_one_letter_code
_entity_poly.pdbx_strand_id
1 'polypeptide(L)'
;MATNIKGPAIFLAQFAGDAAPFNSWDSITKWAASLGYKGVQIPTWDGRLFDLKKAAESKTYCDEVKGVAKKNGVEITELSTHLQGQLVAVNPAYDEAFDAFAPAAVHGKPKERQKWAVEQMMLAAKASKNLGLTATVSFTGALAWPYTYPWPQRPQGLIETAFSELAKRWKPI
;
A
#
# COMPACT_ATOMS: atom_id res chain seq x y z
N MET A 1 -19.61 10.46 -0.18
CA MET A 1 -20.36 9.66 0.81
C MET A 1 -19.55 8.39 1.02
N ALA A 2 -19.25 8.04 2.27
CA ALA A 2 -18.61 6.77 2.56
C ALA A 2 -19.52 5.64 2.09
N THR A 3 -19.01 4.73 1.27
CA THR A 3 -19.74 3.55 0.82
C THR A 3 -19.99 2.63 2.01
N ASN A 4 -21.23 2.36 2.32
CA ASN A 4 -21.60 1.48 3.43
C ASN A 4 -21.62 0.04 2.90
N ILE A 5 -20.43 -0.52 2.64
CA ILE A 5 -20.27 -1.89 2.11
C ILE A 5 -20.73 -2.88 3.18
N LYS A 6 -21.77 -3.61 2.89
CA LYS A 6 -22.29 -4.69 3.75
C LYS A 6 -21.84 -6.03 3.22
N GLY A 7 -20.82 -6.61 3.82
CA GLY A 7 -20.33 -7.93 3.48
C GLY A 7 -18.80 -8.05 3.61
N PRO A 8 -18.25 -9.26 3.39
CA PRO A 8 -16.82 -9.47 3.48
C PRO A 8 -16.09 -8.78 2.34
N ALA A 9 -14.89 -8.25 2.66
CA ALA A 9 -13.94 -7.73 1.69
C ALA A 9 -12.66 -8.58 1.69
N ILE A 10 -11.94 -8.59 0.56
CA ILE A 10 -10.71 -9.37 0.40
C ILE A 10 -9.56 -8.48 -0.07
N PHE A 11 -8.37 -8.71 0.50
CA PHE A 11 -7.13 -8.11 0.03
C PHE A 11 -6.59 -8.90 -1.15
N LEU A 12 -6.37 -8.24 -2.28
CA LEU A 12 -6.05 -8.92 -3.54
C LEU A 12 -4.57 -9.26 -3.72
N ALA A 13 -3.66 -8.66 -2.93
CA ALA A 13 -2.21 -8.79 -3.15
C ALA A 13 -1.68 -10.22 -3.16
N GLN A 14 -2.19 -11.07 -2.27
CA GLN A 14 -1.75 -12.46 -2.18
C GLN A 14 -2.21 -13.36 -3.33
N PHE A 15 -3.13 -12.87 -4.15
CA PHE A 15 -3.67 -13.60 -5.29
C PHE A 15 -3.15 -13.09 -6.64
N ALA A 16 -2.74 -11.80 -6.69
CA ALA A 16 -2.25 -11.19 -7.92
C ALA A 16 -1.08 -12.00 -8.52
N GLY A 17 -1.20 -12.38 -9.78
CA GLY A 17 -0.25 -13.26 -10.45
C GLY A 17 -0.39 -13.18 -11.97
N ASP A 18 0.43 -13.92 -12.71
CA ASP A 18 0.49 -13.84 -14.18
C ASP A 18 -0.58 -14.69 -14.87
N ALA A 19 -1.19 -15.62 -14.16
CA ALA A 19 -2.24 -16.49 -14.69
C ALA A 19 -3.65 -15.95 -14.37
N ALA A 20 -4.59 -16.20 -15.29
CA ALA A 20 -6.00 -15.91 -15.03
C ALA A 20 -6.52 -16.78 -13.85
N PRO A 21 -7.44 -16.26 -13.01
CA PRO A 21 -8.10 -14.97 -13.11
C PRO A 21 -7.34 -13.81 -12.43
N PHE A 22 -6.08 -14.00 -12.03
CA PHE A 22 -5.32 -13.15 -11.12
C PHE A 22 -4.46 -12.09 -11.82
N ASN A 23 -4.49 -12.04 -13.15
CA ASN A 23 -3.61 -11.23 -13.99
C ASN A 23 -4.24 -9.93 -14.53
N SER A 24 -5.48 -9.63 -14.17
CA SER A 24 -6.13 -8.37 -14.57
C SER A 24 -7.20 -7.93 -13.58
N TRP A 25 -7.48 -6.62 -13.57
CA TRP A 25 -8.49 -6.03 -12.72
C TRP A 25 -9.89 -6.60 -12.96
N ASP A 26 -10.29 -6.80 -14.23
CA ASP A 26 -11.60 -7.35 -14.56
C ASP A 26 -11.76 -8.80 -14.08
N SER A 27 -10.77 -9.64 -14.34
CA SER A 27 -10.87 -11.07 -14.01
C SER A 27 -10.79 -11.33 -12.50
N ILE A 28 -9.91 -10.62 -11.76
CA ILE A 28 -9.76 -10.85 -10.33
C ILE A 28 -10.98 -10.33 -9.54
N THR A 29 -11.62 -9.24 -10.00
CA THR A 29 -12.84 -8.73 -9.36
C THR A 29 -14.04 -9.64 -9.62
N LYS A 30 -14.16 -10.25 -10.79
CA LYS A 30 -15.15 -11.32 -11.06
C LYS A 30 -14.94 -12.54 -10.17
N TRP A 31 -13.68 -12.96 -10.02
CA TRP A 31 -13.33 -14.06 -9.13
C TRP A 31 -13.71 -13.75 -7.67
N ALA A 32 -13.36 -12.57 -7.14
CA ALA A 32 -13.73 -12.17 -5.79
C ALA A 32 -15.26 -12.17 -5.58
N ALA A 33 -16.01 -11.64 -6.54
CA ALA A 33 -17.48 -11.66 -6.52
C ALA A 33 -18.06 -13.07 -6.53
N SER A 34 -17.49 -14.01 -7.31
CA SER A 34 -17.94 -15.40 -7.39
C SER A 34 -17.81 -16.15 -6.06
N LEU A 35 -16.89 -15.72 -5.19
CA LEU A 35 -16.71 -16.23 -3.82
C LEU A 35 -17.61 -15.54 -2.79
N GLY A 36 -18.45 -14.57 -3.21
CA GLY A 36 -19.38 -13.86 -2.33
C GLY A 36 -18.82 -12.60 -1.66
N TYR A 37 -17.58 -12.21 -1.99
CA TYR A 37 -17.03 -10.94 -1.51
C TYR A 37 -17.80 -9.75 -2.07
N LYS A 38 -17.94 -8.71 -1.23
CA LYS A 38 -18.62 -7.44 -1.58
C LYS A 38 -17.66 -6.28 -1.73
N GLY A 39 -16.45 -6.42 -1.19
CA GLY A 39 -15.40 -5.43 -1.28
C GLY A 39 -14.05 -6.02 -1.63
N VAL A 40 -13.18 -5.18 -2.20
CA VAL A 40 -11.80 -5.52 -2.54
C VAL A 40 -10.85 -4.41 -2.14
N GLN A 41 -9.70 -4.79 -1.57
CA GLN A 41 -8.59 -3.90 -1.29
C GLN A 41 -7.53 -4.04 -2.39
N ILE A 42 -7.10 -2.92 -3.00
CA ILE A 42 -6.20 -2.89 -4.15
C ILE A 42 -4.74 -2.74 -3.71
N PRO A 43 -3.82 -3.64 -4.09
CA PRO A 43 -2.38 -3.43 -3.92
C PRO A 43 -1.86 -2.40 -4.93
N THR A 44 -1.30 -1.28 -4.44
CA THR A 44 -0.86 -0.17 -5.31
C THR A 44 0.45 -0.43 -6.05
N TRP A 45 1.16 -1.50 -5.72
CA TRP A 45 2.44 -1.88 -6.35
C TRP A 45 2.29 -2.85 -7.51
N ASP A 46 1.10 -3.39 -7.75
CA ASP A 46 0.86 -4.35 -8.83
C ASP A 46 0.22 -3.67 -10.06
N GLY A 47 1.07 -3.32 -11.02
CA GLY A 47 0.64 -2.63 -12.25
C GLY A 47 -0.30 -3.45 -13.16
N ARG A 48 -0.45 -4.76 -12.94
CA ARG A 48 -1.42 -5.62 -13.65
C ARG A 48 -2.85 -5.28 -13.24
N LEU A 49 -3.02 -4.86 -11.98
CA LEU A 49 -4.32 -4.56 -11.39
C LEU A 49 -4.64 -3.08 -11.37
N PHE A 50 -3.62 -2.23 -11.13
CA PHE A 50 -3.85 -0.83 -10.86
C PHE A 50 -2.62 0.04 -11.18
N ASP A 51 -2.79 1.07 -11.99
CA ASP A 51 -1.75 2.06 -12.27
C ASP A 51 -1.89 3.22 -11.27
N LEU A 52 -1.05 3.19 -10.23
CA LEU A 52 -1.06 4.18 -9.16
C LEU A 52 -0.81 5.61 -9.65
N LYS A 53 0.14 5.79 -10.57
CA LYS A 53 0.47 7.12 -11.10
C LYS A 53 -0.70 7.68 -11.90
N LYS A 54 -1.26 6.89 -12.81
CA LYS A 54 -2.43 7.28 -13.60
C LYS A 54 -3.64 7.58 -12.71
N ALA A 55 -3.85 6.81 -11.64
CA ALA A 55 -4.93 7.04 -10.69
C ALA A 55 -4.75 8.35 -9.89
N ALA A 56 -3.51 8.71 -9.55
CA ALA A 56 -3.22 9.98 -8.89
C ALA A 56 -3.45 11.19 -9.80
N GLU A 57 -3.28 11.03 -11.11
CA GLU A 57 -3.36 12.10 -12.11
C GLU A 57 -4.73 12.19 -12.81
N SER A 58 -5.51 11.10 -12.83
CA SER A 58 -6.74 11.00 -13.63
C SER A 58 -7.93 10.47 -12.84
N LYS A 59 -8.88 11.36 -12.57
CA LYS A 59 -10.18 10.95 -12.01
C LYS A 59 -10.97 10.05 -12.97
N THR A 60 -10.88 10.28 -14.27
CA THR A 60 -11.53 9.44 -15.30
C THR A 60 -11.05 8.00 -15.21
N TYR A 61 -9.74 7.77 -15.11
CA TYR A 61 -9.20 6.43 -14.89
C TYR A 61 -9.73 5.79 -13.59
N CYS A 62 -9.81 6.56 -12.52
CA CYS A 62 -10.39 6.07 -11.27
C CYS A 62 -11.87 5.69 -11.41
N ASP A 63 -12.64 6.45 -12.19
CA ASP A 63 -14.04 6.14 -12.46
C ASP A 63 -14.18 4.88 -13.34
N GLU A 64 -13.29 4.65 -14.31
CA GLU A 64 -13.21 3.42 -15.09
C GLU A 64 -12.93 2.21 -14.18
N VAL A 65 -11.92 2.31 -13.31
CA VAL A 65 -11.56 1.24 -12.36
C VAL A 65 -12.73 0.89 -11.44
N LYS A 66 -13.41 1.90 -10.89
CA LYS A 66 -14.64 1.70 -10.10
C LYS A 66 -15.76 1.08 -10.92
N GLY A 67 -15.92 1.52 -12.16
CA GLY A 67 -16.94 1.00 -13.08
C GLY A 67 -16.80 -0.49 -13.32
N VAL A 68 -15.58 -0.96 -13.53
CA VAL A 68 -15.28 -2.40 -13.68
C VAL A 68 -15.62 -3.17 -12.41
N ALA A 69 -15.17 -2.71 -11.24
CA ALA A 69 -15.48 -3.36 -9.96
C ALA A 69 -16.99 -3.48 -9.74
N LYS A 70 -17.72 -2.37 -9.91
CA LYS A 70 -19.18 -2.32 -9.76
C LYS A 70 -19.90 -3.24 -10.74
N LYS A 71 -19.49 -3.26 -12.01
CA LYS A 71 -20.01 -4.18 -13.04
C LYS A 71 -19.87 -5.64 -12.61
N ASN A 72 -18.77 -5.97 -11.95
CA ASN A 72 -18.47 -7.33 -11.48
C ASN A 72 -19.10 -7.66 -10.10
N GLY A 73 -19.78 -6.69 -9.45
CA GLY A 73 -20.52 -6.91 -8.21
C GLY A 73 -19.71 -6.72 -6.92
N VAL A 74 -18.55 -6.02 -6.99
CA VAL A 74 -17.74 -5.64 -5.83
C VAL A 74 -17.50 -4.14 -5.81
N GLU A 75 -17.14 -3.61 -4.63
CA GLU A 75 -16.71 -2.22 -4.45
C GLU A 75 -15.27 -2.16 -3.98
N ILE A 76 -14.57 -1.05 -4.28
CA ILE A 76 -13.23 -0.81 -3.76
C ILE A 76 -13.38 -0.28 -2.33
N THR A 77 -12.79 -1.00 -1.35
CA THR A 77 -12.81 -0.58 0.05
C THR A 77 -11.72 0.45 0.33
N GLU A 78 -10.51 0.17 -0.13
CA GLU A 78 -9.32 0.97 0.15
C GLU A 78 -8.15 0.60 -0.77
N LEU A 79 -7.15 1.47 -0.84
CA LEU A 79 -5.84 1.13 -1.40
C LEU A 79 -4.94 0.55 -0.30
N SER A 80 -4.07 -0.36 -0.69
CA SER A 80 -3.03 -0.92 0.15
C SER A 80 -1.65 -0.51 -0.36
N THR A 81 -0.83 0.06 0.53
CA THR A 81 0.52 0.55 0.25
C THR A 81 1.58 -0.11 1.14
N HIS A 82 1.33 -1.35 1.58
CA HIS A 82 2.19 -2.05 2.55
C HIS A 82 3.66 -2.08 2.14
N LEU A 83 3.96 -2.46 0.89
CA LEU A 83 5.36 -2.60 0.43
C LEU A 83 6.07 -1.25 0.36
N GLN A 84 5.40 -0.22 -0.17
CA GLN A 84 6.00 1.10 -0.28
C GLN A 84 6.07 1.82 1.06
N GLY A 85 5.02 1.74 1.87
CA GLY A 85 4.91 2.47 3.13
C GLY A 85 5.95 2.06 4.17
N GLN A 86 6.28 0.76 4.26
CA GLN A 86 7.33 0.30 5.17
C GLN A 86 8.72 0.90 4.86
N LEU A 87 8.95 1.34 3.61
CA LEU A 87 10.21 1.94 3.20
C LEU A 87 10.36 3.41 3.60
N VAL A 88 9.32 4.04 4.15
CA VAL A 88 9.38 5.41 4.68
C VAL A 88 10.29 5.48 5.93
N ALA A 89 10.31 4.42 6.73
CA ALA A 89 11.09 4.38 7.98
C ALA A 89 11.78 3.03 8.18
N VAL A 90 12.87 2.78 7.45
CA VAL A 90 13.69 1.58 7.57
C VAL A 90 14.82 1.84 8.56
N ASN A 91 15.09 0.88 9.47
CA ASN A 91 16.30 0.91 10.29
C ASN A 91 17.51 0.56 9.40
N PRO A 92 18.61 1.34 9.46
CA PRO A 92 19.79 1.12 8.60
C PRO A 92 20.40 -0.29 8.64
N ALA A 93 20.24 -1.01 9.75
CA ALA A 93 20.69 -2.40 9.86
C ALA A 93 19.97 -3.38 8.92
N TYR A 94 18.81 -2.96 8.37
CA TYR A 94 17.98 -3.76 7.46
C TYR A 94 17.91 -3.20 6.04
N ASP A 95 18.70 -2.18 5.71
CA ASP A 95 18.62 -1.49 4.42
C ASP A 95 18.71 -2.44 3.23
N GLU A 96 19.65 -3.38 3.24
CA GLU A 96 19.82 -4.37 2.15
C GLU A 96 18.59 -5.29 2.01
N ALA A 97 18.07 -5.80 3.13
CA ALA A 97 16.92 -6.69 3.11
C ALA A 97 15.64 -6.00 2.59
N PHE A 98 15.52 -4.69 2.82
CA PHE A 98 14.35 -3.91 2.39
C PHE A 98 14.41 -3.45 0.93
N ASP A 99 15.52 -3.61 0.24
CA ASP A 99 15.62 -3.37 -1.20
C ASP A 99 14.66 -4.26 -2.00
N ALA A 100 14.35 -5.47 -1.51
CA ALA A 100 13.38 -6.38 -2.14
C ALA A 100 11.97 -5.77 -2.33
N PHE A 101 11.61 -4.72 -1.60
CA PHE A 101 10.31 -4.04 -1.68
C PHE A 101 10.32 -2.78 -2.55
N ALA A 102 11.44 -2.48 -3.17
CA ALA A 102 11.65 -1.30 -3.99
C ALA A 102 12.02 -1.66 -5.44
N PRO A 103 11.82 -0.76 -6.40
CA PRO A 103 12.31 -0.99 -7.76
C PRO A 103 13.84 -1.02 -7.81
N ALA A 104 14.41 -1.83 -8.70
CA ALA A 104 15.85 -2.04 -8.84
C ALA A 104 16.66 -0.75 -8.98
N ALA A 105 16.09 0.29 -9.55
CA ALA A 105 16.74 1.59 -9.74
C ALA A 105 17.21 2.26 -8.43
N VAL A 106 16.61 1.92 -7.29
CA VAL A 106 16.93 2.48 -5.97
C VAL A 106 17.55 1.45 -5.01
N HIS A 107 17.87 0.23 -5.46
CA HIS A 107 18.58 -0.76 -4.67
C HIS A 107 19.98 -0.25 -4.29
N GLY A 108 20.42 -0.52 -3.05
CA GLY A 108 21.69 -0.05 -2.50
C GLY A 108 21.72 1.46 -2.21
N LYS A 109 20.61 2.18 -2.36
CA LYS A 109 20.51 3.63 -2.21
C LYS A 109 19.42 4.01 -1.20
N PRO A 110 19.63 3.81 0.12
CA PRO A 110 18.59 3.95 1.14
C PRO A 110 17.87 5.30 1.12
N LYS A 111 18.58 6.41 0.88
CA LYS A 111 18.00 7.76 0.81
C LYS A 111 17.09 7.94 -0.41
N GLU A 112 17.50 7.43 -1.56
CA GLU A 112 16.68 7.49 -2.79
C GLU A 112 15.47 6.57 -2.67
N ARG A 113 15.64 5.38 -2.09
CA ARG A 113 14.56 4.45 -1.78
C ARG A 113 13.51 5.07 -0.86
N GLN A 114 13.96 5.75 0.22
CA GLN A 114 13.04 6.46 1.11
C GLN A 114 12.30 7.59 0.37
N LYS A 115 12.99 8.39 -0.43
CA LYS A 115 12.37 9.44 -1.24
C LYS A 115 11.31 8.86 -2.18
N TRP A 116 11.65 7.79 -2.89
CA TRP A 116 10.71 7.07 -3.75
C TRP A 116 9.47 6.59 -2.95
N ALA A 117 9.66 6.02 -1.76
CA ALA A 117 8.56 5.55 -0.92
C ALA A 117 7.62 6.70 -0.53
N VAL A 118 8.16 7.85 -0.11
CA VAL A 118 7.37 9.05 0.21
C VAL A 118 6.56 9.51 -1.02
N GLU A 119 7.17 9.53 -2.21
CA GLU A 119 6.47 9.86 -3.46
C GLU A 119 5.32 8.88 -3.74
N GLN A 120 5.53 7.57 -3.52
CA GLN A 120 4.45 6.57 -3.67
C GLN A 120 3.29 6.81 -2.69
N MET A 121 3.58 7.18 -1.43
CA MET A 121 2.54 7.50 -0.45
C MET A 121 1.72 8.72 -0.86
N MET A 122 2.38 9.76 -1.35
CA MET A 122 1.71 10.96 -1.87
C MET A 122 0.83 10.66 -3.10
N LEU A 123 1.30 9.78 -4.00
CA LEU A 123 0.50 9.31 -5.13
C LEU A 123 -0.73 8.52 -4.64
N ALA A 124 -0.54 7.64 -3.67
CA ALA A 124 -1.64 6.85 -3.10
C ALA A 124 -2.71 7.72 -2.42
N ALA A 125 -2.30 8.76 -1.70
CA ALA A 125 -3.24 9.72 -1.10
C ALA A 125 -4.07 10.44 -2.18
N LYS A 126 -3.44 10.89 -3.27
CA LYS A 126 -4.14 11.51 -4.42
C LYS A 126 -5.08 10.53 -5.12
N ALA A 127 -4.61 9.29 -5.36
CA ALA A 127 -5.42 8.24 -5.98
C ALA A 127 -6.63 7.88 -5.13
N SER A 128 -6.46 7.74 -3.80
CA SER A 128 -7.56 7.51 -2.85
C SER A 128 -8.59 8.63 -2.92
N LYS A 129 -8.15 9.89 -2.94
CA LYS A 129 -9.05 11.04 -3.12
C LYS A 129 -9.82 10.97 -4.44
N ASN A 130 -9.16 10.64 -5.56
CA ASN A 130 -9.79 10.53 -6.87
C ASN A 130 -10.79 9.35 -6.94
N LEU A 131 -10.50 8.25 -6.25
CA LEU A 131 -11.40 7.12 -6.08
C LEU A 131 -12.58 7.43 -5.13
N GLY A 132 -12.47 8.47 -4.30
CA GLY A 132 -13.48 8.80 -3.29
C GLY A 132 -13.40 7.91 -2.05
N LEU A 133 -12.22 7.35 -1.77
CA LEU A 133 -11.97 6.50 -0.60
C LEU A 133 -11.69 7.36 0.63
N THR A 134 -12.01 6.82 1.81
CA THR A 134 -11.82 7.47 3.11
C THR A 134 -10.60 6.93 3.87
N ALA A 135 -10.00 5.84 3.40
CA ALA A 135 -8.86 5.19 4.03
C ALA A 135 -7.89 4.62 2.99
N THR A 136 -6.62 4.56 3.37
CA THR A 136 -5.55 3.83 2.69
C THR A 136 -4.76 3.06 3.75
N VAL A 137 -4.61 1.77 3.55
CA VAL A 137 -3.89 0.90 4.50
C VAL A 137 -2.40 0.85 4.15
N SER A 138 -1.55 0.98 5.15
CA SER A 138 -0.09 0.98 4.97
C SER A 138 0.64 0.36 6.15
N PHE A 139 1.89 -0.07 5.91
CA PHE A 139 2.88 -0.24 6.96
C PHE A 139 3.72 1.04 7.06
N THR A 140 3.96 1.50 8.27
CA THR A 140 4.67 2.76 8.51
C THR A 140 6.20 2.62 8.47
N GLY A 141 6.70 1.38 8.48
CA GLY A 141 8.07 1.07 8.84
C GLY A 141 8.25 1.03 10.35
N ALA A 142 9.43 0.59 10.79
CA ALA A 142 9.71 0.40 12.21
C ALA A 142 11.20 0.59 12.52
N LEU A 143 11.57 1.78 12.96
CA LEU A 143 12.97 2.11 13.29
C LEU A 143 13.50 1.35 14.51
N ALA A 144 12.62 1.00 15.44
CA ALA A 144 12.99 0.28 16.66
C ALA A 144 12.87 -1.25 16.54
N TRP A 145 12.53 -1.78 15.35
CA TRP A 145 12.30 -3.22 15.15
C TRP A 145 13.47 -4.12 15.58
N PRO A 146 14.77 -3.76 15.31
CA PRO A 146 15.90 -4.58 15.76
C PRO A 146 16.01 -4.76 17.28
N TYR A 147 15.36 -3.91 18.04
CA TYR A 147 15.46 -3.85 19.49
C TYR A 147 14.35 -4.61 20.21
N THR A 148 13.83 -5.68 19.60
CA THR A 148 12.77 -6.52 20.21
C THR A 148 13.33 -7.42 21.31
N TYR A 149 14.63 -7.76 21.30
CA TYR A 149 15.26 -8.58 22.32
C TYR A 149 15.61 -7.75 23.57
N PRO A 150 15.31 -8.23 24.79
CA PRO A 150 15.45 -7.45 26.02
C PRO A 150 16.87 -7.37 26.56
N TRP A 151 17.85 -8.07 25.98
CA TRP A 151 19.24 -8.09 26.44
C TRP A 151 20.23 -7.77 25.30
N PRO A 152 21.19 -6.83 25.51
CA PRO A 152 21.22 -5.88 26.62
C PRO A 152 19.95 -5.04 26.72
N GLN A 153 19.68 -4.49 27.90
CA GLN A 153 18.48 -3.67 28.11
C GLN A 153 18.39 -2.56 27.07
N ARG A 154 17.19 -2.28 26.63
CA ARG A 154 16.95 -1.18 25.68
C ARG A 154 17.39 0.14 26.29
N PRO A 155 18.06 1.00 25.51
CA PRO A 155 18.36 2.35 25.96
C PRO A 155 17.08 3.08 26.40
N GLN A 156 17.17 3.85 27.49
CA GLN A 156 16.08 4.71 27.91
C GLN A 156 15.74 5.71 26.79
N GLY A 157 14.46 5.90 26.50
CA GLY A 157 13.99 6.82 25.47
C GLY A 157 14.05 6.25 24.03
N LEU A 158 14.43 4.97 23.84
CA LEU A 158 14.48 4.35 22.51
C LEU A 158 13.13 4.41 21.78
N ILE A 159 12.06 4.02 22.47
CA ILE A 159 10.72 3.94 21.87
C ILE A 159 10.22 5.33 21.53
N GLU A 160 10.35 6.28 22.45
CA GLU A 160 9.94 7.68 22.26
C GLU A 160 10.70 8.32 21.09
N THR A 161 11.99 8.07 20.97
CA THR A 161 12.82 8.56 19.87
C THR A 161 12.37 7.93 18.53
N ALA A 162 12.12 6.62 18.49
CA ALA A 162 11.66 5.92 17.29
C ALA A 162 10.30 6.45 16.82
N PHE A 163 9.33 6.64 17.72
CA PHE A 163 8.03 7.21 17.38
C PHE A 163 8.12 8.68 16.95
N SER A 164 8.96 9.47 17.57
CA SER A 164 9.17 10.88 17.21
C SER A 164 9.75 11.00 15.79
N GLU A 165 10.74 10.19 15.46
CA GLU A 165 11.32 10.15 14.11
C GLU A 165 10.32 9.61 13.08
N LEU A 166 9.53 8.60 13.43
CA LEU A 166 8.46 8.09 12.58
C LEU A 166 7.44 9.19 12.25
N ALA A 167 6.95 9.89 13.28
CA ALA A 167 6.00 11.00 13.11
C ALA A 167 6.57 12.10 12.21
N LYS A 168 7.86 12.46 12.37
CA LYS A 168 8.54 13.44 11.53
C LYS A 168 8.57 13.04 10.05
N ARG A 169 8.76 11.76 9.74
CA ARG A 169 8.77 11.25 8.36
C ARG A 169 7.39 11.18 7.73
N TRP A 170 6.37 10.83 8.51
CA TRP A 170 5.01 10.67 8.02
C TRP A 170 4.19 11.96 7.97
N LYS A 171 4.50 12.95 8.81
CA LYS A 171 3.75 14.23 8.86
C LYS A 171 3.64 14.97 7.51
N PRO A 172 4.66 14.95 6.60
CA PRO A 172 4.56 15.58 5.29
C PRO A 172 3.72 14.81 4.25
N ILE A 173 3.41 13.53 4.51
CA ILE A 173 2.63 12.62 3.66
C ILE A 173 1.14 12.79 3.93
#